data_65d5353fb33109ec6910d1a74e0f471d
#
_entry.id   65d5353fb33109ec6910d1a74e0f471d
#
_cell.length_a   1.000
_cell.length_b   1.000
_cell.length_c   1.000
_cell.angle_alpha   90.00
_cell.angle_beta   90.00
_cell.angle_gamma   90.00
#
_symmetry.space_group_name_H-M   'P 1'
#
loop_
_entity.id
_entity.type
_entity.pdbx_description
1 polymer ?
#
loop_
_entity_poly.entity_id
_entity_poly.type
_entity_poly.pdbx_seq_one_letter_code
_entity_poly.pdbx_strand_id
1 'polypeptide(L)'
;MGAQGEVMLNLPDNGIIHLNSPRSVSETLARLESIVQAKGLTILARIDHSGDAAKAGLKMQPTQLLIFGNPKSGTPLMIASPSIAIDLPLKALVWQDENENVWLSYNNPGYLKERHAIPDNLLQNIAGIGPICAEAVS
;
A
#
# COMPACT_ATOMS: atom_id res chain seq x y z
N MET A 1 15.16 16.07 -8.22
CA MET A 1 14.88 15.69 -8.46
C MET A 1 14.73 15.08 -8.88
N GLY A 2 15.09 15.59 -8.50
CA GLY A 2 15.12 14.66 -8.51
C GLY A 2 14.27 14.33 -9.02
N ALA A 3 14.71 14.18 -9.47
CA ALA A 3 13.93 13.88 -10.60
C ALA A 3 12.77 12.95 -10.29
N GLN A 4 12.87 12.21 -9.19
CA GLN A 4 11.79 11.29 -8.82
C GLN A 4 10.50 12.00 -8.53
N GLY A 5 10.57 13.16 -7.88
CA GLY A 5 9.39 13.95 -7.61
C GLY A 5 8.72 14.47 -8.87
N GLU A 6 9.41 14.34 -10.01
CA GLU A 6 8.89 14.81 -11.29
C GLU A 6 8.25 13.69 -12.10
N VAL A 7 8.39 12.45 -11.68
CA VAL A 7 7.75 11.32 -12.36
C VAL A 7 6.28 11.33 -12.03
N MET A 8 5.45 11.34 -13.04
CA MET A 8 4.01 11.47 -12.87
C MET A 8 3.27 10.31 -13.51
N LEU A 9 2.25 9.87 -12.84
CA LEU A 9 1.32 8.88 -13.37
C LEU A 9 0.08 9.60 -13.87
N ASN A 10 -0.35 9.24 -15.07
CA ASN A 10 -1.56 9.80 -15.66
C ASN A 10 -2.73 8.85 -15.35
N LEU A 11 -3.10 8.81 -14.07
CA LEU A 11 -4.16 7.94 -13.58
C LEU A 11 -5.30 8.78 -12.98
N PRO A 12 -6.52 8.25 -13.00
CA PRO A 12 -7.64 8.97 -12.38
C PRO A 12 -7.46 9.08 -10.87
N ASP A 13 -8.04 10.13 -10.30
CA ASP A 13 -8.09 10.26 -8.85
C ASP A 13 -9.16 9.31 -8.32
N ASN A 14 -8.72 8.23 -7.71
CA ASN A 14 -9.59 7.17 -7.18
C ASN A 14 -9.25 6.82 -5.74
N GLY A 15 -8.60 7.73 -5.02
CA GLY A 15 -8.25 7.54 -3.63
C GLY A 15 -6.97 6.74 -3.40
N ILE A 16 -6.20 6.50 -4.44
CA ILE A 16 -4.92 5.79 -4.32
C ILE A 16 -3.78 6.81 -4.36
N ILE A 17 -2.85 6.67 -3.42
CA ILE A 17 -1.63 7.48 -3.38
C ILE A 17 -0.52 6.67 -4.02
N HIS A 18 0.22 7.30 -4.94
CA HIS A 18 1.35 6.67 -5.62
C HIS A 18 2.64 7.40 -5.25
N LEU A 19 3.60 6.65 -4.68
CA LEU A 19 4.91 7.20 -4.32
C LEU A 19 5.96 6.56 -5.21
N ASN A 20 6.81 7.37 -5.82
CA ASN A 20 7.89 6.86 -6.65
C ASN A 20 9.04 6.36 -5.75
N SER A 21 9.54 5.16 -6.03
CA SER A 21 10.65 4.58 -5.29
C SER A 21 11.95 4.65 -6.10
N PRO A 22 13.08 4.99 -5.47
CA PRO A 22 14.39 4.97 -6.15
C PRO A 22 14.99 3.57 -6.27
N ARG A 23 14.30 2.56 -5.74
CA ARG A 23 14.82 1.20 -5.67
C ARG A 23 13.99 0.25 -6.54
N SER A 24 14.48 -0.97 -6.70
CA SER A 24 13.71 -2.02 -7.37
C SER A 24 12.46 -2.39 -6.58
N VAL A 25 11.56 -3.12 -7.21
CA VAL A 25 10.36 -3.64 -6.53
C VAL A 25 10.78 -4.50 -5.34
N SER A 26 11.74 -5.42 -5.53
CA SER A 26 12.20 -6.30 -4.45
C SER A 26 12.79 -5.51 -3.28
N GLU A 27 13.62 -4.53 -3.56
CA GLU A 27 14.27 -3.74 -2.52
C GLU A 27 13.25 -2.87 -1.77
N THR A 28 12.32 -2.25 -2.50
CA THR A 28 11.28 -1.44 -1.89
C THR A 28 10.41 -2.28 -0.98
N LEU A 29 10.03 -3.48 -1.45
CA LEU A 29 9.20 -4.40 -0.67
C LEU A 29 9.93 -4.85 0.59
N ALA A 30 11.23 -5.18 0.50
CA ALA A 30 12.01 -5.59 1.66
C ALA A 30 12.07 -4.49 2.72
N ARG A 31 12.26 -3.24 2.29
CA ARG A 31 12.25 -2.10 3.21
C ARG A 31 10.88 -1.93 3.87
N LEU A 32 9.82 -2.03 3.07
CA LEU A 32 8.46 -1.93 3.58
C LEU A 32 8.19 -2.99 4.64
N GLU A 33 8.57 -4.24 4.39
CA GLU A 33 8.38 -5.33 5.35
C GLU A 33 9.12 -5.07 6.66
N SER A 34 10.37 -4.60 6.58
CA SER A 34 11.15 -4.26 7.77
C SER A 34 10.49 -3.17 8.60
N ILE A 35 9.98 -2.13 7.93
CA ILE A 35 9.33 -1.01 8.60
C ILE A 35 8.04 -1.48 9.27
N VAL A 36 7.23 -2.25 8.56
CA VAL A 36 5.97 -2.80 9.09
C VAL A 36 6.24 -3.60 10.36
N GLN A 37 7.25 -4.48 10.33
CA GLN A 37 7.62 -5.30 11.48
C GLN A 37 8.16 -4.46 12.63
N ALA A 38 8.98 -3.46 12.32
CA ALA A 38 9.54 -2.57 13.34
C ALA A 38 8.45 -1.75 14.05
N LYS A 39 7.34 -1.46 13.37
CA LYS A 39 6.21 -0.76 13.95
C LYS A 39 5.27 -1.68 14.74
N GLY A 40 5.59 -2.96 14.83
CA GLY A 40 4.78 -3.92 15.56
C GLY A 40 3.54 -4.40 14.81
N LEU A 41 3.47 -4.14 13.52
CA LEU A 41 2.36 -4.63 12.69
C LEU A 41 2.65 -6.04 12.22
N THR A 42 1.59 -6.78 11.90
CA THR A 42 1.69 -8.16 11.43
C THR A 42 1.57 -8.20 9.92
N ILE A 43 2.50 -8.91 9.26
CA ILE A 43 2.38 -9.21 7.84
C ILE A 43 1.44 -10.41 7.71
N LEU A 44 0.32 -10.21 7.02
CA LEU A 44 -0.73 -11.22 6.89
C LEU A 44 -0.61 -12.00 5.60
N ALA A 45 -0.14 -11.37 4.52
CA ALA A 45 0.02 -12.05 3.25
C ALA A 45 0.98 -11.29 2.34
N ARG A 46 1.63 -12.04 1.46
CA ARG A 46 2.45 -11.52 0.37
C ARG A 46 1.92 -12.13 -0.90
N ILE A 47 1.53 -11.30 -1.85
CA ILE A 47 0.99 -11.76 -3.11
C ILE A 47 1.90 -11.29 -4.24
N ASP A 48 2.48 -12.23 -4.97
CA ASP A 48 3.35 -11.92 -6.10
C ASP A 48 2.55 -12.11 -7.39
N HIS A 49 1.89 -11.04 -7.84
CA HIS A 49 1.08 -11.08 -9.05
C HIS A 49 1.92 -11.43 -10.28
N SER A 50 3.12 -10.86 -10.39
CA SER A 50 4.00 -11.14 -11.53
C SER A 50 4.51 -12.57 -11.50
N GLY A 51 4.77 -13.14 -10.32
CA GLY A 51 5.16 -14.54 -10.18
C GLY A 51 4.01 -15.47 -10.55
N ASP A 52 2.80 -15.14 -10.12
CA ASP A 52 1.61 -15.93 -10.47
C ASP A 52 1.34 -15.87 -11.98
N ALA A 53 1.52 -14.69 -12.59
CA ALA A 53 1.39 -14.55 -14.04
C ALA A 53 2.37 -15.46 -14.76
N ALA A 54 3.62 -15.50 -14.31
CA ALA A 54 4.65 -16.35 -14.93
C ALA A 54 4.26 -17.83 -14.85
N LYS A 55 3.69 -18.27 -13.73
CA LYS A 55 3.21 -19.64 -13.56
C LYS A 55 2.07 -19.98 -14.54
N ALA A 56 1.31 -18.97 -14.93
CA ALA A 56 0.21 -19.13 -15.89
C ALA A 56 0.67 -18.95 -17.34
N GLY A 57 1.98 -18.80 -17.58
CA GLY A 57 2.53 -18.62 -18.91
C GLY A 57 2.41 -17.20 -19.45
N LEU A 58 2.14 -16.23 -18.57
CA LEU A 58 1.97 -14.84 -18.96
C LEU A 58 3.13 -14.00 -18.43
N LYS A 59 3.31 -12.82 -19.01
CA LYS A 59 4.35 -11.90 -18.60
C LYS A 59 3.74 -10.57 -18.17
N MET A 60 4.23 -10.03 -17.07
CA MET A 60 3.89 -8.68 -16.64
C MET A 60 5.08 -8.08 -15.88
N GLN A 61 5.09 -6.77 -15.76
CA GLN A 61 6.11 -6.08 -14.97
C GLN A 61 6.02 -6.52 -13.49
N PRO A 62 7.14 -6.48 -12.76
CA PRO A 62 7.14 -6.82 -11.33
C PRO A 62 6.01 -6.11 -10.60
N THR A 63 5.20 -6.87 -9.87
CA THR A 63 4.02 -6.37 -9.17
C THR A 63 3.75 -7.26 -7.98
N GLN A 64 3.90 -6.70 -6.77
CA GLN A 64 3.69 -7.46 -5.54
C GLN A 64 2.86 -6.67 -4.55
N LEU A 65 2.01 -7.36 -3.81
CA LEU A 65 1.11 -6.77 -2.83
C LEU A 65 1.47 -7.29 -1.44
N LEU A 66 1.67 -6.37 -0.49
CA LEU A 66 1.88 -6.71 0.91
C LEU A 66 0.63 -6.35 1.69
N ILE A 67 0.10 -7.32 2.44
CA ILE A 67 -1.08 -7.14 3.28
C ILE A 67 -0.64 -7.23 4.73
N PHE A 68 -0.97 -6.20 5.52
CA PHE A 68 -0.51 -6.11 6.89
C PHE A 68 -1.52 -5.34 7.74
N GLY A 69 -1.40 -5.47 9.04
CA GLY A 69 -2.30 -4.76 9.94
C GLY A 69 -2.14 -5.14 11.39
N ASN A 70 -3.08 -4.62 12.18
CA ASN A 70 -3.15 -4.88 13.61
C ASN A 70 -4.62 -4.97 14.01
N PRO A 71 -5.08 -6.11 14.54
CA PRO A 71 -6.49 -6.26 14.94
C PRO A 71 -6.93 -5.23 15.98
N LYS A 72 -6.01 -4.76 16.82
CA LYS A 72 -6.35 -3.74 17.82
C LYS A 72 -6.73 -2.41 17.17
N SER A 73 -6.20 -2.13 15.99
CA SER A 73 -6.53 -0.90 15.25
C SER A 73 -7.69 -1.11 14.29
N GLY A 74 -7.76 -2.28 13.64
CA GLY A 74 -8.77 -2.57 12.62
C GLY A 74 -10.15 -2.88 13.19
N THR A 75 -10.20 -3.63 14.28
CA THR A 75 -11.48 -4.06 14.84
C THR A 75 -12.40 -2.90 15.22
N PRO A 76 -11.91 -1.83 15.91
CA PRO A 76 -12.78 -0.70 16.22
C PRO A 76 -13.37 -0.04 14.97
N LEU A 77 -12.62 0.00 13.87
CA LEU A 77 -13.10 0.55 12.60
C LEU A 77 -14.24 -0.29 12.05
N MET A 78 -14.08 -1.61 12.07
CA MET A 78 -15.10 -2.52 11.54
C MET A 78 -16.37 -2.53 12.40
N ILE A 79 -16.21 -2.34 13.72
CA ILE A 79 -17.36 -2.21 14.61
C ILE A 79 -18.13 -0.94 14.29
N ALA A 80 -17.43 0.18 14.09
CA ALA A 80 -18.06 1.46 13.78
C ALA A 80 -18.65 1.51 12.38
N SER A 81 -17.96 0.90 11.41
CA SER A 81 -18.36 0.95 9.99
C SER A 81 -18.03 -0.39 9.34
N PRO A 82 -18.95 -1.36 9.42
CA PRO A 82 -18.66 -2.73 8.98
C PRO A 82 -18.16 -2.87 7.55
N SER A 83 -18.57 -1.99 6.64
CA SER A 83 -18.17 -2.08 5.25
C SER A 83 -16.66 -1.88 5.04
N ILE A 84 -15.95 -1.23 6.00
CA ILE A 84 -14.51 -1.04 5.83
C ILE A 84 -13.76 -2.37 5.86
N ALA A 85 -14.40 -3.42 6.33
CA ALA A 85 -13.80 -4.76 6.32
C ALA A 85 -13.43 -5.22 4.90
N ILE A 86 -14.05 -4.64 3.86
CA ILE A 86 -13.69 -4.97 2.48
C ILE A 86 -12.32 -4.36 2.09
N ASP A 87 -11.94 -3.26 2.74
CA ASP A 87 -10.69 -2.56 2.45
C ASP A 87 -9.59 -2.84 3.48
N LEU A 88 -9.91 -3.56 4.56
CA LEU A 88 -8.95 -4.00 5.54
C LEU A 88 -8.62 -5.48 5.31
N PRO A 89 -7.43 -5.96 5.69
CA PRO A 89 -6.33 -5.23 6.33
C PRO A 89 -5.69 -4.19 5.40
N LEU A 90 -4.80 -3.38 5.95
CA LEU A 90 -4.03 -2.43 5.15
C LEU A 90 -3.20 -3.17 4.12
N LYS A 91 -2.93 -2.51 3.00
CA LYS A 91 -2.16 -3.11 1.92
C LYS A 91 -1.38 -2.05 1.16
N ALA A 92 -0.24 -2.46 0.63
CA ALA A 92 0.58 -1.61 -0.22
C ALA A 92 1.02 -2.42 -1.43
N LEU A 93 0.86 -1.82 -2.59
CA LEU A 93 1.23 -2.41 -3.87
C LEU A 93 2.57 -1.83 -4.30
N VAL A 94 3.56 -2.70 -4.55
CA VAL A 94 4.85 -2.26 -5.10
C VAL A 94 4.95 -2.80 -6.51
N TRP A 95 5.09 -1.90 -7.49
CA TRP A 95 4.97 -2.28 -8.89
C TRP A 95 5.84 -1.42 -9.79
N GLN A 96 6.18 -1.96 -10.95
CA GLN A 96 7.00 -1.30 -11.95
C GLN A 96 6.14 -0.99 -13.17
N ASP A 97 6.24 0.25 -13.69
CA ASP A 97 5.48 0.62 -14.88
C ASP A 97 6.27 0.29 -16.16
N GLU A 98 5.68 0.59 -17.31
CA GLU A 98 6.27 0.29 -18.61
C GLU A 98 7.59 1.06 -18.85
N ASN A 99 7.81 2.16 -18.15
CA ASN A 99 9.03 2.96 -18.26
C ASN A 99 10.05 2.59 -17.19
N GLU A 100 9.85 1.45 -16.51
CA GLU A 100 10.74 0.94 -15.48
C GLU A 100 10.80 1.82 -14.21
N ASN A 101 9.82 2.68 -14.02
CA ASN A 101 9.67 3.42 -12.77
C ASN A 101 8.99 2.52 -11.74
N VAL A 102 9.48 2.57 -10.51
CA VAL A 102 8.93 1.76 -9.41
C VAL A 102 8.05 2.63 -8.52
N TRP A 103 6.88 2.12 -8.22
CA TRP A 103 5.86 2.81 -7.45
C TRP A 103 5.45 1.99 -6.24
N LEU A 104 5.17 2.68 -5.14
CA LEU A 104 4.49 2.11 -3.99
C LEU A 104 3.14 2.81 -3.89
N SER A 105 2.08 2.05 -3.98
CA SER A 105 0.72 2.58 -4.03
C SER A 105 -0.11 2.03 -2.88
N TYR A 106 -0.91 2.90 -2.26
CA TYR A 106 -1.77 2.50 -1.15
C TYR A 106 -3.03 3.35 -1.10
N ASN A 107 -4.05 2.83 -0.45
CA ASN A 107 -5.31 3.56 -0.29
C ASN A 107 -5.13 4.73 0.67
N ASN A 108 -5.53 5.92 0.23
CA ASN A 108 -5.53 7.11 1.06
C ASN A 108 -6.49 6.92 2.24
N PRO A 109 -6.01 7.01 3.50
CA PRO A 109 -6.89 6.85 4.65
C PRO A 109 -8.08 7.82 4.64
N GLY A 110 -7.87 9.06 4.17
CA GLY A 110 -8.97 10.03 4.05
C GLY A 110 -10.04 9.57 3.08
N TYR A 111 -9.65 8.93 2.00
CA TYR A 111 -10.59 8.38 1.03
C TYR A 111 -11.41 7.24 1.64
N LEU A 112 -10.74 6.35 2.39
CA LEU A 112 -11.44 5.25 3.08
C LEU A 112 -12.41 5.79 4.13
N LYS A 113 -12.01 6.86 4.82
CA LYS A 113 -12.88 7.52 5.79
C LYS A 113 -14.17 7.99 5.13
N GLU A 114 -14.06 8.67 3.99
CA GLU A 114 -15.22 9.16 3.25
C GLU A 114 -16.05 8.00 2.70
N ARG A 115 -15.40 6.99 2.13
CA ARG A 115 -16.08 5.84 1.53
C ARG A 115 -16.94 5.10 2.54
N HIS A 116 -16.45 4.94 3.77
CA HIS A 116 -17.09 4.12 4.80
C HIS A 116 -17.69 4.93 5.94
N ALA A 117 -17.69 6.25 5.85
CA ALA A 117 -18.20 7.15 6.89
C ALA A 117 -17.56 6.86 8.25
N ILE A 118 -16.25 6.76 8.28
CA ILE A 118 -15.49 6.49 9.50
C ILE A 118 -15.53 7.73 10.41
N PRO A 119 -15.80 7.57 11.72
CA PRO A 119 -15.73 8.70 12.65
C PRO A 119 -14.32 9.31 12.69
N ASP A 120 -14.25 10.64 12.82
CA ASP A 120 -12.97 11.37 12.80
C ASP A 120 -11.97 10.82 13.80
N ASN A 121 -12.42 10.45 15.01
CA ASN A 121 -11.54 9.97 16.07
C ASN A 121 -10.93 8.59 15.78
N LEU A 122 -11.42 7.87 14.78
CA LEU A 122 -10.90 6.55 14.43
C LEU A 122 -9.98 6.58 13.21
N LEU A 123 -9.87 7.71 12.51
CA LEU A 123 -9.02 7.82 11.32
C LEU A 123 -7.56 7.49 11.66
N GLN A 124 -7.10 7.86 12.85
CA GLN A 124 -5.72 7.59 13.28
C GLN A 124 -5.37 6.11 13.26
N ASN A 125 -6.36 5.22 13.34
CA ASN A 125 -6.13 3.77 13.37
C ASN A 125 -5.60 3.24 12.04
N ILE A 126 -5.78 3.99 10.94
CA ILE A 126 -5.26 3.61 9.62
C ILE A 126 -4.30 4.65 9.04
N ALA A 127 -4.22 5.84 9.63
CA ALA A 127 -3.40 6.93 9.07
C ALA A 127 -1.90 6.62 9.08
N GLY A 128 -1.44 5.70 9.92
CA GLY A 128 -0.02 5.34 10.01
C GLY A 128 0.56 4.74 8.73
N ILE A 129 -0.28 4.29 7.79
CA ILE A 129 0.21 3.73 6.53
C ILE A 129 0.97 4.78 5.70
N GLY A 130 0.56 6.04 5.77
CA GLY A 130 1.23 7.11 5.03
C GLY A 130 2.71 7.25 5.37
N PRO A 131 3.05 7.50 6.64
CA PRO A 131 4.46 7.55 7.07
C PRO A 131 5.23 6.27 6.80
N ILE A 132 4.61 5.11 6.97
CA ILE A 132 5.25 3.81 6.70
C ILE A 132 5.67 3.74 5.22
N CYS A 133 4.77 4.06 4.31
CA CYS A 133 5.04 4.00 2.89
C CYS A 133 6.05 5.06 2.46
N ALA A 134 5.96 6.27 3.02
CA ALA A 134 6.92 7.33 2.75
C ALA A 134 8.34 6.93 3.15
N GLU A 135 8.48 6.28 4.29
CA GLU A 135 9.78 5.79 4.76
C GLU A 135 10.33 4.69 3.85
N ALA A 136 9.45 3.83 3.36
CA ALA A 136 9.87 2.72 2.50
C ALA A 136 10.48 3.19 1.18
N VAL A 137 10.07 4.35 0.68
CA VAL A 137 10.58 4.90 -0.59
C VAL A 137 11.60 6.01 -0.39
N SER A 138 11.95 6.34 0.84
CA SER A 138 12.90 7.41 1.13
C SER A 138 14.35 6.99 0.84
#